data_db9fa8fc45d92ca99c9b5e6a599be99a
#
_entry.id   db9fa8fc45d92ca99c9b5e6a599be99a
#
_cell.length_a   1.000
_cell.length_b   1.000
_cell.length_c   1.000
_cell.angle_alpha   90.00
_cell.angle_beta   90.00
_cell.angle_gamma   90.00
#
_symmetry.space_group_name_H-M   'P 1'
#
loop_
_entity.id
_entity.type
_entity.pdbx_description
1 polymer ?
#
loop_
_entity_poly.entity_id
_entity_poly.type
_entity_poly.pdbx_seq_one_letter_code
_entity_poly.pdbx_strand_id
1 'polypeptide(L)'
;MDPGILCFHHCDHKVFCTIIPEKCPVCDQTLDRYDYNLLPFRVPYPFVKASQHPRAIVMKPTHGDFLNDYYNSKDLHIGVTNSQGCVVEFSEEGIRGVDPMTKKWSSCDSSSDWDQCLLLEQFDELWNEIWDSVLLKVSQSPLWEAERYNEERHNCFTFVLAFLRALDCGELSEKARDPKLFCKQYVVPRTSAAGKYISLYRQLKRLRTSKPCTFASMYLRFDLTSCYCR
;
A
#
# COMPACT_ATOMS: atom_id res chain seq x y z
N MET A 1 -2.34 11.75 1.27
CA MET A 1 -1.91 12.29 2.60
C MET A 1 -2.63 11.53 3.70
N ASP A 2 -1.92 11.17 4.78
CA ASP A 2 -2.52 10.46 5.92
C ASP A 2 -3.61 11.31 6.59
N PRO A 3 -4.87 10.83 6.68
CA PRO A 3 -5.97 11.55 7.31
C PRO A 3 -5.85 11.68 8.84
N GLY A 4 -4.88 11.00 9.48
CA GLY A 4 -4.61 11.13 10.90
C GLY A 4 -5.66 10.52 11.82
N ILE A 5 -6.08 9.30 11.55
CA ILE A 5 -7.05 8.60 12.42
C ILE A 5 -6.44 8.34 13.79
N LEU A 6 -7.15 8.75 14.82
CA LEU A 6 -6.82 8.52 16.23
C LEU A 6 -7.73 7.43 16.81
N CYS A 7 -7.20 6.69 17.76
CA CYS A 7 -7.95 5.72 18.56
C CYS A 7 -7.71 5.98 20.05
N PHE A 8 -8.76 5.96 20.85
CA PHE A 8 -8.67 5.96 22.31
C PHE A 8 -9.68 4.98 22.92
N HIS A 9 -9.48 4.64 24.19
CA HIS A 9 -10.39 3.79 24.95
C HIS A 9 -11.07 4.60 26.04
N HIS A 10 -12.38 4.50 26.10
CA HIS A 10 -13.18 5.10 27.16
C HIS A 10 -14.44 4.25 27.38
N CYS A 11 -14.93 4.15 28.64
CA CYS A 11 -16.12 3.38 29.02
C CYS A 11 -16.20 2.00 28.32
N ASP A 12 -15.09 1.24 28.32
CA ASP A 12 -14.92 -0.08 27.73
C ASP A 12 -15.09 -0.17 26.19
N HIS A 13 -15.04 0.98 25.51
CA HIS A 13 -15.16 1.06 24.06
C HIS A 13 -13.91 1.64 23.41
N LYS A 14 -13.61 1.13 22.19
CA LYS A 14 -12.64 1.75 21.28
C LYS A 14 -13.34 2.80 20.46
N VAL A 15 -12.85 4.04 20.54
CA VAL A 15 -13.38 5.17 19.78
C VAL A 15 -12.36 5.60 18.76
N PHE A 16 -12.80 5.71 17.50
CA PHE A 16 -11.98 6.20 16.40
C PHE A 16 -12.47 7.57 15.96
N CYS A 17 -11.55 8.50 15.75
CA CYS A 17 -11.84 9.87 15.37
C CYS A 17 -10.68 10.48 14.57
N THR A 18 -10.89 11.62 13.96
CA THR A 18 -9.80 12.43 13.36
C THR A 18 -9.36 13.57 14.28
N ILE A 19 -10.20 13.93 15.22
CA ILE A 19 -9.94 14.93 16.26
C ILE A 19 -10.60 14.38 17.54
N ILE A 20 -9.90 14.40 18.66
CA ILE A 20 -10.43 13.93 19.94
C ILE A 20 -11.58 14.86 20.33
N PRO A 21 -12.81 14.34 20.58
CA PRO A 21 -13.94 15.13 20.96
C PRO A 21 -13.83 15.60 22.44
N GLU A 22 -14.55 16.64 22.81
CA GLU A 22 -14.63 17.12 24.22
C GLU A 22 -15.38 16.13 25.09
N LYS A 23 -16.35 15.42 24.54
CA LYS A 23 -17.16 14.42 25.24
C LYS A 23 -17.06 13.06 24.58
N CYS A 24 -17.10 12.02 25.40
CA CYS A 24 -17.15 10.66 24.88
C CYS A 24 -18.46 10.44 24.11
N PRO A 25 -18.37 10.04 22.85
CA PRO A 25 -19.56 9.84 22.04
C PRO A 25 -20.38 8.61 22.44
N VAL A 26 -19.89 7.81 23.40
CA VAL A 26 -20.58 6.61 23.93
C VAL A 26 -21.38 6.91 25.17
N CYS A 27 -20.76 7.55 26.17
CA CYS A 27 -21.36 7.78 27.46
C CYS A 27 -21.65 9.27 27.78
N ASP A 28 -21.34 10.17 26.80
CA ASP A 28 -21.51 11.64 26.87
C ASP A 28 -20.76 12.34 28.03
N GLN A 29 -19.87 11.63 28.73
CA GLN A 29 -19.00 12.21 29.74
C GLN A 29 -17.90 13.06 29.10
N THR A 30 -17.53 14.15 29.73
CA THR A 30 -16.40 14.99 29.35
C THR A 30 -15.10 14.16 29.40
N LEU A 31 -14.31 14.21 28.35
CA LEU A 31 -13.03 13.52 28.28
C LEU A 31 -11.95 14.39 28.93
N ASP A 32 -11.55 14.03 30.14
CA ASP A 32 -10.39 14.63 30.80
C ASP A 32 -9.13 13.82 30.47
N ARG A 33 -7.94 14.47 30.53
CA ARG A 33 -6.66 13.85 30.18
C ARG A 33 -6.32 12.59 30.99
N TYR A 34 -7.00 12.41 32.12
CA TYR A 34 -6.77 11.30 33.07
C TYR A 34 -7.81 10.16 32.96
N ASP A 35 -8.86 10.33 32.14
CA ASP A 35 -9.98 9.39 32.04
C ASP A 35 -9.81 8.30 30.94
N TYR A 36 -8.67 8.25 30.31
CA TYR A 36 -8.41 7.25 29.26
C TYR A 36 -7.87 5.96 29.89
N ASN A 37 -8.56 4.83 29.65
CA ASN A 37 -8.03 3.51 29.98
C ASN A 37 -6.77 3.19 29.17
N LEU A 38 -6.64 3.78 27.98
CA LEU A 38 -5.47 3.76 27.13
C LEU A 38 -5.29 5.14 26.51
N LEU A 39 -4.07 5.67 26.58
CA LEU A 39 -3.76 6.96 25.95
C LEU A 39 -4.11 6.96 24.46
N PRO A 40 -4.65 8.07 23.93
CA PRO A 40 -4.93 8.20 22.51
C PRO A 40 -3.68 7.96 21.67
N PHE A 41 -3.81 7.15 20.63
CA PHE A 41 -2.72 6.86 19.69
C PHE A 41 -3.19 7.02 18.25
N ARG A 42 -2.25 7.30 17.36
CA ARG A 42 -2.52 7.36 15.93
C ARG A 42 -2.57 5.96 15.36
N VAL A 43 -3.64 5.64 14.64
CA VAL A 43 -3.74 4.39 13.88
C VAL A 43 -2.69 4.40 12.78
N PRO A 44 -1.81 3.40 12.68
CA PRO A 44 -0.77 3.37 11.67
C PRO A 44 -1.34 3.50 10.25
N TYR A 45 -0.83 4.46 9.50
CA TYR A 45 -1.19 4.66 8.09
C TYR A 45 -0.48 3.61 7.25
N PRO A 46 -1.21 2.78 6.48
CA PRO A 46 -0.60 1.63 5.80
C PRO A 46 0.07 1.98 4.48
N PHE A 47 -0.08 3.20 3.99
CA PHE A 47 0.42 3.60 2.69
C PHE A 47 1.69 4.44 2.81
N VAL A 48 2.55 4.31 1.80
CA VAL A 48 3.82 5.01 1.71
C VAL A 48 3.96 5.70 0.35
N LYS A 49 4.94 6.60 0.23
CA LYS A 49 5.39 7.13 -1.05
C LYS A 49 6.51 6.24 -1.58
N ALA A 50 6.39 5.72 -2.79
CA ALA A 50 7.40 4.84 -3.38
C ALA A 50 8.79 5.49 -3.43
N SER A 51 8.86 6.77 -3.72
CA SER A 51 10.13 7.53 -3.78
C SER A 51 10.91 7.57 -2.46
N GLN A 52 10.26 7.30 -1.32
CA GLN A 52 10.89 7.23 -0.01
C GLN A 52 11.35 5.81 0.37
N HIS A 53 11.08 4.83 -0.49
CA HIS A 53 11.39 3.43 -0.28
C HIS A 53 12.21 2.86 -1.44
N PRO A 54 13.52 3.16 -1.50
CA PRO A 54 14.40 2.57 -2.51
C PRO A 54 14.53 1.05 -2.30
N ARG A 55 14.79 0.32 -3.40
CA ARG A 55 14.94 -1.15 -3.41
C ARG A 55 13.74 -1.88 -2.82
N ALA A 56 12.56 -1.46 -3.24
CA ALA A 56 11.31 -2.00 -2.72
C ALA A 56 10.39 -2.53 -3.81
N ILE A 57 9.52 -3.45 -3.41
CA ILE A 57 8.36 -3.87 -4.18
C ILE A 57 7.16 -3.07 -3.65
N VAL A 58 6.53 -2.34 -4.53
CA VAL A 58 5.42 -1.44 -4.20
C VAL A 58 4.18 -1.75 -5.03
N MET A 59 3.01 -1.47 -4.48
CA MET A 59 1.74 -1.78 -5.14
C MET A 59 0.71 -0.66 -4.92
N LYS A 60 -0.04 -0.33 -5.95
CA LYS A 60 -1.11 0.68 -5.94
C LYS A 60 -2.37 0.15 -6.63
N PRO A 61 -3.55 0.81 -6.50
CA PRO A 61 -4.67 0.55 -7.39
C PRO A 61 -4.29 0.88 -8.83
N THR A 62 -4.76 0.10 -9.80
CA THR A 62 -4.55 0.41 -11.23
C THR A 62 -5.13 1.77 -11.57
N HIS A 63 -6.28 2.12 -10.98
CA HIS A 63 -6.93 3.41 -11.16
C HIS A 63 -7.32 4.04 -9.83
N GLY A 64 -7.13 5.36 -9.70
CA GLY A 64 -7.49 6.12 -8.52
C GLY A 64 -6.57 5.89 -7.33
N ASP A 65 -7.11 6.05 -6.13
CA ASP A 65 -6.37 5.89 -4.87
C ASP A 65 -7.02 4.84 -3.94
N PHE A 66 -6.25 4.37 -2.94
CA PHE A 66 -6.71 3.37 -1.99
C PHE A 66 -7.87 3.86 -1.10
N LEU A 67 -7.86 5.11 -0.68
CA LEU A 67 -8.82 5.62 0.28
C LEU A 67 -10.20 5.85 -0.33
N ASN A 68 -10.24 6.32 -1.57
CA ASN A 68 -11.49 6.74 -2.22
C ASN A 68 -12.01 5.72 -3.24
N ASP A 69 -11.14 5.15 -4.07
CA ASP A 69 -11.55 4.45 -5.28
C ASP A 69 -11.38 2.94 -5.22
N TYR A 70 -10.46 2.43 -4.38
CA TYR A 70 -10.15 1.01 -4.31
C TYR A 70 -11.22 0.20 -3.57
N TYR A 71 -11.60 -0.93 -4.17
CA TYR A 71 -12.42 -2.00 -3.58
C TYR A 71 -11.75 -3.36 -3.89
N ASN A 72 -12.06 -4.40 -3.14
CA ASN A 72 -11.45 -5.73 -3.29
C ASN A 72 -11.63 -6.38 -4.68
N SER A 73 -12.59 -5.89 -5.47
CA SER A 73 -12.83 -6.33 -6.86
C SER A 73 -12.06 -5.51 -7.90
N LYS A 74 -11.26 -4.52 -7.48
CA LYS A 74 -10.46 -3.69 -8.38
C LYS A 74 -9.05 -4.21 -8.51
N ASP A 75 -8.50 -4.06 -9.70
CA ASP A 75 -7.16 -4.49 -10.02
C ASP A 75 -6.11 -3.64 -9.33
N LEU A 76 -4.99 -4.28 -9.05
CA LEU A 76 -3.83 -3.70 -8.42
C LEU A 76 -2.66 -3.73 -9.40
N HIS A 77 -1.89 -2.66 -9.39
CA HIS A 77 -0.68 -2.50 -10.18
C HIS A 77 0.55 -2.58 -9.27
N ILE A 78 1.58 -3.30 -9.71
CA ILE A 78 2.79 -3.55 -8.94
C ILE A 78 4.02 -3.02 -9.69
N GLY A 79 4.98 -2.49 -8.96
CA GLY A 79 6.25 -1.99 -9.49
C GLY A 79 7.42 -2.24 -8.55
N VAL A 80 8.61 -1.93 -9.02
CA VAL A 80 9.88 -2.06 -8.31
C VAL A 80 10.55 -0.70 -8.24
N THR A 81 11.00 -0.25 -7.07
CA THR A 81 11.83 0.95 -6.97
C THR A 81 13.31 0.59 -7.13
N ASN A 82 14.05 1.40 -7.88
CA ASN A 82 15.51 1.29 -7.94
C ASN A 82 16.17 1.83 -6.66
N SER A 83 17.50 1.86 -6.59
CA SER A 83 18.26 2.38 -5.44
C SER A 83 18.03 3.88 -5.16
N GLN A 84 17.48 4.62 -6.12
CA GLN A 84 17.14 6.06 -5.99
C GLN A 84 15.66 6.29 -5.65
N GLY A 85 14.85 5.24 -5.51
CA GLY A 85 13.42 5.36 -5.26
C GLY A 85 12.56 5.62 -6.50
N CYS A 86 13.14 5.53 -7.71
CA CYS A 86 12.39 5.65 -8.95
C CYS A 86 11.68 4.34 -9.27
N VAL A 87 10.39 4.39 -9.57
CA VAL A 87 9.61 3.20 -9.87
C VAL A 87 9.86 2.72 -11.30
N VAL A 88 10.07 1.43 -11.42
CA VAL A 88 10.11 0.69 -12.70
C VAL A 88 8.89 -0.22 -12.73
N GLU A 89 8.08 -0.08 -13.76
CA GLU A 89 6.82 -0.80 -13.92
C GLU A 89 6.60 -1.24 -15.36
N PHE A 90 5.80 -2.28 -15.55
CA PHE A 90 5.37 -2.74 -16.87
C PHE A 90 3.86 -2.56 -17.01
N SER A 91 3.45 -1.84 -18.03
CA SER A 91 2.05 -1.52 -18.35
C SER A 91 1.76 -1.76 -19.83
N GLU A 92 0.56 -1.45 -20.27
CA GLU A 92 0.18 -1.44 -21.70
C GLU A 92 1.01 -0.47 -22.55
N GLU A 93 1.68 0.50 -21.93
CA GLU A 93 2.63 1.41 -22.60
C GLU A 93 4.06 0.84 -22.66
N GLY A 94 4.28 -0.37 -22.16
CA GLY A 94 5.60 -0.99 -22.03
C GLY A 94 6.27 -0.71 -20.68
N ILE A 95 7.60 -0.80 -20.62
CA ILE A 95 8.40 -0.48 -19.44
C ILE A 95 8.48 1.04 -19.25
N ARG A 96 8.13 1.50 -18.02
CA ARG A 96 8.39 2.85 -17.53
C ARG A 96 9.53 2.82 -16.50
N GLY A 97 10.20 3.94 -16.30
CA GLY A 97 11.33 4.09 -15.36
C GLY A 97 12.70 3.79 -15.98
N VAL A 98 12.74 3.26 -17.20
CA VAL A 98 13.96 3.06 -18.00
C VAL A 98 13.77 3.69 -19.37
N ASP A 99 14.75 4.50 -19.78
CA ASP A 99 14.75 5.10 -21.12
C ASP A 99 15.05 4.02 -22.18
N PRO A 100 14.17 3.79 -23.15
CA PRO A 100 14.31 2.71 -24.11
C PRO A 100 15.48 2.93 -25.08
N MET A 101 15.91 4.18 -25.32
CA MET A 101 16.98 4.52 -26.24
C MET A 101 18.35 4.44 -25.57
N THR A 102 18.49 5.05 -24.39
CA THR A 102 19.77 5.11 -23.68
C THR A 102 20.03 3.89 -22.81
N LYS A 103 19.01 3.09 -22.55
CA LYS A 103 19.06 1.93 -21.65
C LYS A 103 19.51 2.28 -20.23
N LYS A 104 19.22 3.52 -19.79
CA LYS A 104 19.50 4.05 -18.46
C LYS A 104 18.22 4.35 -17.72
N TRP A 105 18.32 4.62 -16.41
CA TRP A 105 17.20 5.11 -15.64
C TRP A 105 16.64 6.40 -16.27
N SER A 106 15.34 6.43 -16.45
CA SER A 106 14.64 7.68 -16.77
C SER A 106 14.80 8.65 -15.60
N SER A 107 14.72 9.96 -15.86
CA SER A 107 14.57 10.92 -14.77
C SER A 107 13.40 10.49 -13.90
N CYS A 108 13.60 10.48 -12.59
CA CYS A 108 12.51 10.25 -11.65
C CYS A 108 11.48 11.36 -11.85
N ASP A 109 10.52 11.11 -12.71
CA ASP A 109 9.35 11.95 -12.73
C ASP A 109 8.71 11.84 -11.34
N SER A 110 8.56 12.99 -10.69
CA SER A 110 7.79 13.12 -9.46
C SER A 110 6.28 12.95 -9.76
N SER A 111 5.95 11.91 -10.56
CA SER A 111 4.56 11.61 -10.81
C SER A 111 3.92 11.23 -9.48
N SER A 112 2.86 11.93 -9.12
CA SER A 112 2.06 11.68 -7.92
C SER A 112 1.43 10.27 -7.90
N ASP A 113 1.58 9.52 -8.97
CA ASP A 113 0.96 8.22 -9.19
C ASP A 113 1.36 7.16 -8.15
N TRP A 114 2.57 7.28 -7.58
CA TRP A 114 3.08 6.36 -6.56
C TRP A 114 3.22 6.99 -5.18
N ASP A 115 2.49 8.09 -4.93
CA ASP A 115 2.47 8.79 -3.63
C ASP A 115 1.62 8.07 -2.57
N GLN A 116 0.80 7.12 -2.99
CA GLN A 116 0.00 6.28 -2.10
C GLN A 116 0.06 4.82 -2.55
N CYS A 117 1.03 4.08 -2.04
CA CYS A 117 1.21 2.67 -2.37
C CYS A 117 1.41 1.82 -1.12
N LEU A 118 1.22 0.51 -1.26
CA LEU A 118 1.57 -0.49 -0.25
C LEU A 118 3.01 -0.92 -0.45
N LEU A 119 3.77 -0.94 0.62
CA LEU A 119 5.11 -1.53 0.65
C LEU A 119 4.96 -3.03 0.90
N LEU A 120 5.33 -3.85 -0.08
CA LEU A 120 5.30 -5.31 0.05
C LEU A 120 6.58 -5.83 0.69
N GLU A 121 7.73 -5.40 0.18
CA GLU A 121 9.05 -5.77 0.68
C GLU A 121 10.07 -4.66 0.39
N GLN A 122 11.09 -4.52 1.21
CA GLN A 122 12.19 -3.55 1.03
C GLN A 122 13.52 -4.17 1.42
N PHE A 123 14.55 -3.89 0.65
CA PHE A 123 15.90 -4.44 0.84
C PHE A 123 16.85 -3.39 1.40
N ASP A 124 17.90 -3.89 2.09
CA ASP A 124 18.98 -3.07 2.65
C ASP A 124 19.82 -2.41 1.55
N GLU A 125 20.56 -1.35 1.92
CA GLU A 125 21.47 -0.61 1.02
C GLU A 125 22.59 -1.48 0.43
N LEU A 126 22.97 -2.54 1.11
CA LEU A 126 23.95 -3.50 0.62
C LEU A 126 23.57 -4.15 -0.72
N TRP A 127 22.30 -4.11 -1.07
CA TRP A 127 21.79 -4.64 -2.33
C TRP A 127 21.85 -3.65 -3.50
N ASN A 128 22.25 -2.40 -3.31
CA ASN A 128 22.15 -1.34 -4.32
C ASN A 128 22.66 -1.77 -5.71
N GLU A 129 23.91 -2.21 -5.79
CA GLU A 129 24.55 -2.53 -7.08
C GLU A 129 23.91 -3.74 -7.77
N ILE A 130 23.68 -4.81 -7.01
CA ILE A 130 23.06 -6.03 -7.53
C ILE A 130 21.62 -5.75 -7.95
N TRP A 131 20.86 -5.07 -7.08
CA TRP A 131 19.47 -4.71 -7.32
C TRP A 131 19.30 -3.93 -8.63
N ASP A 132 20.00 -2.82 -8.76
CA ASP A 132 19.91 -1.94 -9.92
C ASP A 132 20.43 -2.63 -11.20
N SER A 133 21.51 -3.39 -11.11
CA SER A 133 22.07 -4.13 -12.24
C SER A 133 21.07 -5.17 -12.77
N VAL A 134 20.47 -5.96 -11.88
CA VAL A 134 19.49 -6.99 -12.26
C VAL A 134 18.20 -6.36 -12.77
N LEU A 135 17.69 -5.30 -12.09
CA LEU A 135 16.48 -4.60 -12.50
C LEU A 135 16.63 -4.00 -13.90
N LEU A 136 17.75 -3.33 -14.16
CA LEU A 136 18.04 -2.74 -15.46
C LEU A 136 18.15 -3.81 -16.54
N LYS A 137 18.87 -4.91 -16.26
CA LYS A 137 19.01 -6.03 -17.20
C LYS A 137 17.67 -6.67 -17.54
N VAL A 138 16.82 -6.91 -16.56
CA VAL A 138 15.49 -7.51 -16.79
C VAL A 138 14.62 -6.55 -17.60
N SER A 139 14.62 -5.24 -17.24
CA SER A 139 13.80 -4.24 -17.93
C SER A 139 14.14 -4.02 -19.40
N GLN A 140 15.36 -4.35 -19.81
CA GLN A 140 15.81 -4.22 -21.22
C GLN A 140 15.39 -5.39 -22.11
N SER A 141 14.73 -6.40 -21.56
CA SER A 141 14.29 -7.55 -22.36
C SER A 141 13.14 -7.15 -23.30
N PRO A 142 13.16 -7.62 -24.57
CA PRO A 142 12.05 -7.43 -25.51
C PRO A 142 10.72 -8.04 -25.04
N LEU A 143 10.74 -8.82 -23.99
CA LEU A 143 9.51 -9.37 -23.39
C LEU A 143 8.60 -8.26 -22.84
N TRP A 144 9.14 -7.10 -22.49
CA TRP A 144 8.41 -6.01 -21.84
C TRP A 144 8.08 -4.86 -22.80
N GLU A 145 7.99 -5.13 -24.10
CA GLU A 145 7.45 -4.20 -25.09
C GLU A 145 5.94 -4.06 -24.93
N ALA A 146 5.38 -2.89 -25.25
CA ALA A 146 3.97 -2.56 -25.08
C ALA A 146 3.03 -3.58 -25.76
N GLU A 147 3.39 -4.02 -26.96
CA GLU A 147 2.60 -4.95 -27.77
C GLU A 147 2.47 -6.35 -27.15
N ARG A 148 3.30 -6.64 -26.16
CA ARG A 148 3.29 -7.93 -25.45
C ARG A 148 2.48 -7.89 -24.16
N TYR A 149 2.02 -6.71 -23.74
CA TYR A 149 1.23 -6.60 -22.53
C TYR A 149 -0.11 -7.35 -22.68
N ASN A 150 -0.43 -8.12 -21.68
CA ASN A 150 -1.70 -8.83 -21.58
C ASN A 150 -2.10 -8.95 -20.10
N GLU A 151 -3.23 -8.37 -19.74
CA GLU A 151 -3.71 -8.27 -18.34
C GLU A 151 -3.76 -9.62 -17.62
N GLU A 152 -4.12 -10.71 -18.33
CA GLU A 152 -4.30 -12.02 -17.70
C GLU A 152 -2.99 -12.82 -17.57
N ARG A 153 -2.05 -12.67 -18.51
CA ARG A 153 -0.94 -13.63 -18.66
C ARG A 153 0.44 -12.99 -18.67
N HIS A 154 0.55 -11.71 -19.06
CA HIS A 154 1.82 -11.04 -19.23
C HIS A 154 1.72 -9.56 -18.86
N ASN A 155 1.76 -9.27 -17.56
CA ASN A 155 1.38 -8.01 -16.96
C ASN A 155 2.44 -7.53 -15.95
N CYS A 156 2.13 -6.48 -15.19
CA CYS A 156 3.00 -5.93 -14.15
C CYS A 156 3.49 -6.96 -13.13
N PHE A 157 2.64 -7.93 -12.72
CA PHE A 157 3.06 -8.99 -11.81
C PHE A 157 4.11 -9.91 -12.44
N THR A 158 3.93 -10.30 -13.70
CA THR A 158 4.90 -11.17 -14.39
C THR A 158 6.27 -10.50 -14.52
N PHE A 159 6.31 -9.18 -14.71
CA PHE A 159 7.55 -8.40 -14.72
C PHE A 159 8.26 -8.44 -13.36
N VAL A 160 7.54 -8.09 -12.28
CA VAL A 160 8.12 -8.08 -10.93
C VAL A 160 8.59 -9.47 -10.52
N LEU A 161 7.80 -10.52 -10.81
CA LEU A 161 8.20 -11.89 -10.52
C LEU A 161 9.43 -12.34 -11.36
N ALA A 162 9.57 -11.89 -12.61
CA ALA A 162 10.75 -12.15 -13.41
C ALA A 162 12.00 -11.46 -12.83
N PHE A 163 11.87 -10.22 -12.38
CA PHE A 163 12.93 -9.51 -11.68
C PHE A 163 13.35 -10.25 -10.40
N LEU A 164 12.41 -10.61 -9.53
CA LEU A 164 12.69 -11.31 -8.28
C LEU A 164 13.39 -12.66 -8.49
N ARG A 165 12.99 -13.41 -9.53
CA ARG A 165 13.67 -14.66 -9.90
C ARG A 165 15.10 -14.43 -10.38
N ALA A 166 15.32 -13.34 -11.13
CA ALA A 166 16.66 -12.99 -11.61
C ALA A 166 17.57 -12.45 -10.51
N LEU A 167 16.99 -11.81 -9.47
CA LEU A 167 17.72 -11.28 -8.32
C LEU A 167 18.32 -12.39 -7.44
N ASP A 168 17.67 -13.55 -7.39
CA ASP A 168 18.09 -14.75 -6.64
C ASP A 168 18.38 -14.48 -5.16
N CYS A 169 17.47 -13.77 -4.49
CA CYS A 169 17.58 -13.32 -3.11
C CYS A 169 16.91 -14.28 -2.11
N GLY A 170 17.09 -15.57 -2.26
CA GLY A 170 16.62 -16.59 -1.31
C GLY A 170 15.09 -16.80 -1.36
N GLU A 171 14.43 -16.81 -0.20
CA GLU A 171 13.03 -17.22 -0.07
C GLU A 171 12.08 -16.41 -0.96
N LEU A 172 12.29 -15.09 -1.08
CA LEU A 172 11.45 -14.24 -1.92
C LEU A 172 11.51 -14.63 -3.39
N SER A 173 12.71 -14.93 -3.89
CA SER A 173 12.92 -15.40 -5.27
C SER A 173 12.31 -16.78 -5.52
N GLU A 174 12.36 -17.67 -4.53
CA GLU A 174 11.70 -18.97 -4.61
C GLU A 174 10.17 -18.80 -4.67
N LYS A 175 9.59 -17.95 -3.84
CA LYS A 175 8.15 -17.65 -3.86
C LYS A 175 7.72 -16.98 -5.16
N ALA A 176 8.59 -16.19 -5.79
CA ALA A 176 8.34 -15.57 -7.08
C ALA A 176 8.22 -16.56 -8.25
N ARG A 177 8.55 -17.86 -8.06
CA ARG A 177 8.32 -18.92 -9.03
C ARG A 177 6.87 -19.37 -9.12
N ASP A 178 6.11 -19.19 -8.04
CA ASP A 178 4.67 -19.45 -7.97
C ASP A 178 3.91 -18.12 -7.69
N PRO A 179 3.24 -17.55 -8.71
CA PRO A 179 2.49 -16.29 -8.54
C PRO A 179 1.43 -16.35 -7.44
N LYS A 180 0.77 -17.51 -7.25
CA LYS A 180 -0.25 -17.67 -6.21
C LYS A 180 0.36 -17.64 -4.82
N LEU A 181 1.50 -18.31 -4.66
CA LEU A 181 2.23 -18.35 -3.40
C LEU A 181 2.78 -16.97 -3.04
N PHE A 182 3.36 -16.25 -4.01
CA PHE A 182 3.81 -14.87 -3.85
C PHE A 182 2.65 -13.97 -3.40
N CYS A 183 1.51 -13.99 -4.11
CA CYS A 183 0.35 -13.20 -3.74
C CYS A 183 -0.15 -13.54 -2.34
N LYS A 184 -0.27 -14.83 -1.99
CA LYS A 184 -0.72 -15.27 -0.67
C LYS A 184 0.18 -14.77 0.45
N GLN A 185 1.49 -14.73 0.24
CA GLN A 185 2.46 -14.43 1.28
C GLN A 185 2.78 -12.93 1.41
N TYR A 186 2.85 -12.21 0.30
CA TYR A 186 3.28 -10.80 0.29
C TYR A 186 2.14 -9.81 0.00
N VAL A 187 1.20 -10.16 -0.88
CA VAL A 187 0.13 -9.24 -1.28
C VAL A 187 -1.05 -9.28 -0.31
N VAL A 188 -1.60 -10.47 -0.07
CA VAL A 188 -2.82 -10.63 0.73
C VAL A 188 -2.71 -10.05 2.14
N PRO A 189 -1.63 -10.24 2.91
CA PRO A 189 -1.53 -9.66 4.25
C PRO A 189 -1.53 -8.13 4.23
N ARG A 190 -0.86 -7.52 3.25
CA ARG A 190 -0.76 -6.05 3.10
C ARG A 190 -2.09 -5.44 2.68
N THR A 191 -2.76 -6.03 1.69
CA THR A 191 -4.08 -5.56 1.23
C THR A 191 -5.16 -5.76 2.29
N SER A 192 -5.12 -6.85 3.06
CA SER A 192 -6.05 -7.09 4.17
C SER A 192 -5.87 -6.06 5.29
N ALA A 193 -4.64 -5.74 5.66
CA ALA A 193 -4.35 -4.70 6.66
C ALA A 193 -4.82 -3.32 6.16
N ALA A 194 -4.52 -2.98 4.90
CA ALA A 194 -4.95 -1.74 4.28
C ALA A 194 -6.48 -1.65 4.19
N GLY A 195 -7.16 -2.74 3.84
CA GLY A 195 -8.61 -2.81 3.76
C GLY A 195 -9.33 -2.43 5.06
N LYS A 196 -8.77 -2.82 6.21
CA LYS A 196 -9.27 -2.42 7.52
C LYS A 196 -9.17 -0.90 7.71
N TYR A 197 -8.03 -0.31 7.37
CA TYR A 197 -7.81 1.14 7.45
C TYR A 197 -8.74 1.90 6.49
N ILE A 198 -8.87 1.45 5.25
CA ILE A 198 -9.74 2.05 4.22
C ILE A 198 -11.20 2.04 4.69
N SER A 199 -11.66 0.90 5.23
CA SER A 199 -13.03 0.78 5.76
C SER A 199 -13.28 1.78 6.88
N LEU A 200 -12.37 1.86 7.85
CA LEU A 200 -12.44 2.80 8.96
C LEU A 200 -12.46 4.26 8.48
N TYR A 201 -11.55 4.63 7.57
CA TYR A 201 -11.50 5.96 6.96
C TYR A 201 -12.81 6.36 6.29
N ARG A 202 -13.37 5.47 5.45
CA ARG A 202 -14.62 5.74 4.73
C ARG A 202 -15.81 5.87 5.66
N GLN A 203 -15.84 5.10 6.73
CA GLN A 203 -16.88 5.22 7.75
C GLN A 203 -16.80 6.58 8.46
N LEU A 204 -15.62 6.99 8.92
CA LEU A 204 -15.41 8.29 9.54
C LEU A 204 -15.75 9.45 8.57
N LYS A 205 -15.36 9.33 7.30
CA LYS A 205 -15.69 10.33 6.26
C LYS A 205 -17.20 10.49 6.07
N ARG A 206 -17.96 9.39 6.03
CA ARG A 206 -19.44 9.42 5.91
C ARG A 206 -20.09 10.10 7.11
N LEU A 207 -19.63 9.83 8.32
CA LEU A 207 -20.17 10.44 9.52
C LEU A 207 -19.95 11.96 9.56
N ARG A 208 -18.80 12.45 9.05
CA ARG A 208 -18.53 13.89 8.93
C ARG A 208 -19.46 14.59 7.95
N THR A 209 -19.86 13.92 6.86
CA THR A 209 -20.77 14.50 5.85
C THR A 209 -22.23 14.50 6.30
N SER A 210 -22.63 13.52 7.13
CA SER A 210 -24.03 13.39 7.58
C SER A 210 -24.38 14.26 8.78
N LYS A 211 -23.39 14.78 9.55
CA LYS A 211 -23.59 15.64 10.72
C LYS A 211 -22.55 16.76 10.76
N PRO A 212 -22.75 17.88 10.06
CA PRO A 212 -21.73 18.92 9.92
C PRO A 212 -21.35 19.65 11.23
N CYS A 213 -22.08 19.46 12.31
CA CYS A 213 -21.83 20.14 13.61
C CYS A 213 -21.40 19.24 14.76
N THR A 214 -21.23 17.93 14.54
CA THR A 214 -20.76 17.01 15.57
C THR A 214 -19.57 16.21 15.07
N PHE A 215 -18.52 16.13 15.90
CA PHE A 215 -17.32 15.35 15.63
C PHE A 215 -17.70 13.94 15.17
N ALA A 216 -17.20 13.53 14.01
CA ALA A 216 -17.37 12.18 13.51
C ALA A 216 -16.54 11.23 14.35
N SER A 217 -17.15 10.62 15.32
CA SER A 217 -16.60 9.53 16.11
C SER A 217 -17.44 8.28 15.89
N MET A 218 -16.79 7.15 15.77
CA MET A 218 -17.42 5.89 15.48
C MET A 218 -17.06 4.85 16.53
N TYR A 219 -18.08 4.19 17.06
CA TYR A 219 -17.91 3.00 17.89
C TYR A 219 -17.80 1.80 16.96
N LEU A 220 -16.68 1.12 17.02
CA LEU A 220 -16.60 -0.21 16.46
C LEU A 220 -16.56 -1.20 17.62
N ARG A 221 -17.65 -1.95 17.82
CA ARG A 221 -17.54 -3.26 18.43
C ARG A 221 -16.82 -4.13 17.41
N PHE A 222 -15.51 -4.14 17.43
CA PHE A 222 -14.74 -5.19 16.77
C PHE A 222 -14.76 -6.41 17.67
N ASP A 223 -15.68 -7.32 17.41
CA ASP A 223 -15.46 -8.72 17.77
C ASP A 223 -14.28 -9.21 16.94
N LEU A 224 -13.12 -9.34 17.58
CA LEU A 224 -11.89 -9.85 16.96
C LEU A 224 -12.00 -11.31 16.53
N THR A 225 -13.17 -11.95 16.74
CA THR A 225 -13.39 -13.39 16.49
C THR A 225 -14.01 -13.71 15.13
N SER A 226 -14.44 -12.73 14.32
CA SER A 226 -15.16 -13.02 13.07
C SER A 226 -14.44 -12.71 11.78
N CYS A 227 -13.11 -12.73 11.74
CA CYS A 227 -12.34 -12.69 10.49
C CYS A 227 -11.57 -13.98 10.27
N TYR A 228 -12.29 -15.12 10.23
CA TYR A 228 -11.78 -16.34 9.60
C TYR A 228 -12.50 -16.55 8.26
N CYS A 229 -11.72 -16.52 7.22
CA CYS A 229 -11.85 -17.16 5.91
C CYS A 229 -13.26 -17.48 5.39
N ARG A 230 -13.66 -16.78 4.33
CA ARG A 230 -14.21 -17.45 3.15
C ARG A 230 -13.50 -16.94 1.93
#